data_4e571fecc559cc727088ab1c8b33d469
#
_entry.id   4e571fecc559cc727088ab1c8b33d469
#
_cell.length_a   1.000
_cell.length_b   1.000
_cell.length_c   1.000
_cell.angle_alpha   90.00
_cell.angle_beta   90.00
_cell.angle_gamma   90.00
#
_symmetry.space_group_name_H-M   'P 1'
#
loop_
_entity.id
_entity.type
_entity.pdbx_description
1 polymer ?
#
loop_
_entity_poly.entity_id
_entity_poly.type
_entity_poly.pdbx_seq_one_letter_code
_entity_poly.pdbx_strand_id
1 'polypeptide(L)'
;MIRCALLGAAAILAAACFNKGDYKNEYNTHLLIAFEPDYEYEWEEFVNTFFDGGKDTVACSPSIRIGPVYHFSKLDEAEDFLGGICLARGKDADASAGRKPSRFAVFDAKVGDQGSRAYAVFHDTTAAQMPEHTIQILIPNETSSCAAEFAYVHNVQAAVQAAVHGTGLAEGPFQAGDYLKLTITGTLDKKVTGTKEVALIDGTSYLKEWTKVELTDLGKIDALELHLTSSRADFPLYCCLDDMGYYYQEIYE
;
A
#
# COMPACT_ATOMS: atom_id res chain seq x y z
N MET A 1 -10.87 21.19 22.97
CA MET A 1 -12.06 20.59 22.31
C MET A 1 -11.59 19.27 21.73
N ILE A 2 -11.88 18.20 22.46
CA ILE A 2 -11.50 16.82 22.13
C ILE A 2 -12.50 16.34 21.08
N ARG A 3 -12.07 16.16 19.84
CA ARG A 3 -12.85 15.41 18.85
C ARG A 3 -12.49 13.93 19.02
N CYS A 4 -13.32 13.23 19.80
CA CYS A 4 -13.37 11.78 19.74
C CYS A 4 -13.93 11.38 18.37
N ALA A 5 -13.08 10.94 17.47
CA ALA A 5 -13.52 10.17 16.30
C ALA A 5 -13.80 8.74 16.77
N LEU A 6 -15.04 8.50 17.16
CA LEU A 6 -15.60 7.15 17.27
C LEU A 6 -15.84 6.64 15.85
N LEU A 7 -14.85 5.98 15.28
CA LEU A 7 -14.97 5.17 14.07
C LEU A 7 -14.23 3.87 14.29
N GLY A 8 -14.86 3.01 15.01
CA GLY A 8 -14.36 1.68 15.33
C GLY A 8 -15.45 0.78 15.87
N ALA A 9 -16.70 1.11 15.61
CA ALA A 9 -17.77 0.16 15.82
C ALA A 9 -17.95 -0.62 14.53
N ALA A 10 -17.39 -1.84 14.47
CA ALA A 10 -17.89 -2.85 13.56
C ALA A 10 -19.40 -2.98 13.81
N ALA A 11 -20.22 -2.34 13.00
CA ALA A 11 -21.65 -2.51 13.04
C ALA A 11 -21.95 -3.91 12.53
N ILE A 12 -22.02 -4.89 13.46
CA ILE A 12 -22.55 -6.22 13.19
C ILE A 12 -24.05 -6.05 12.97
N LEU A 13 -24.46 -5.84 11.73
CA LEU A 13 -25.84 -5.99 11.34
C LEU A 13 -26.10 -7.48 11.08
N ALA A 14 -26.43 -8.20 12.16
CA ALA A 14 -26.94 -9.57 12.06
C ALA A 14 -28.35 -9.53 11.47
N ALA A 15 -28.48 -9.76 10.17
CA ALA A 15 -29.75 -10.11 9.55
C ALA A 15 -29.95 -11.62 9.70
N ALA A 16 -30.59 -12.04 10.79
CA ALA A 16 -30.97 -13.43 10.99
C ALA A 16 -32.20 -13.76 10.12
N CYS A 17 -32.00 -14.41 8.99
CA CYS A 17 -33.07 -15.09 8.27
C CYS A 17 -33.23 -16.50 8.82
N PHE A 18 -34.26 -16.73 9.63
CA PHE A 18 -34.61 -18.05 10.15
C PHE A 18 -35.24 -18.94 9.05
N ASN A 19 -34.45 -19.84 8.45
CA ASN A 19 -34.97 -21.00 7.74
C ASN A 19 -34.53 -22.26 8.52
N LYS A 20 -35.48 -23.18 8.70
CA LYS A 20 -35.28 -24.47 9.39
C LYS A 20 -34.43 -25.40 8.53
N GLY A 21 -33.15 -25.56 8.86
CA GLY A 21 -32.20 -26.46 8.20
C GLY A 21 -30.97 -25.65 7.72
N ASP A 22 -29.84 -25.83 8.33
CA ASP A 22 -28.55 -25.21 8.09
C ASP A 22 -28.48 -23.72 8.43
N TYR A 23 -28.10 -23.44 9.68
CA TYR A 23 -27.81 -22.07 10.14
C TYR A 23 -26.47 -21.64 9.56
N LYS A 24 -26.48 -20.81 8.48
CA LYS A 24 -25.29 -20.08 8.03
C LYS A 24 -25.26 -18.72 8.72
N ASN A 25 -24.23 -18.46 9.49
CA ASN A 25 -23.96 -17.12 10.00
C ASN A 25 -23.07 -16.41 8.98
N GLU A 26 -23.59 -15.36 8.39
CA GLU A 26 -22.88 -14.53 7.39
C GLU A 26 -22.59 -13.15 8.01
N TYR A 27 -21.30 -12.78 8.00
CA TYR A 27 -20.84 -11.48 8.46
C TYR A 27 -20.16 -10.76 7.27
N ASN A 28 -20.69 -9.60 6.96
CA ASN A 28 -20.18 -8.75 5.88
C ASN A 28 -19.58 -7.50 6.49
N THR A 29 -18.31 -7.22 6.20
CA THR A 29 -17.57 -6.10 6.78
C THR A 29 -16.81 -5.36 5.70
N HIS A 30 -16.93 -4.02 5.69
CA HIS A 30 -16.01 -3.16 4.96
C HIS A 30 -14.85 -2.82 5.87
N LEU A 31 -13.65 -3.24 5.48
CA LEU A 31 -12.42 -2.96 6.19
C LEU A 31 -11.72 -1.79 5.52
N LEU A 32 -11.26 -0.83 6.30
CA LEU A 32 -10.38 0.25 5.85
C LEU A 32 -9.03 0.12 6.54
N ILE A 33 -7.98 -0.06 5.77
CA ILE A 33 -6.60 -0.11 6.24
C ILE A 33 -5.97 1.25 6.03
N ALA A 34 -5.94 2.08 7.07
CA ALA A 34 -5.52 3.48 7.01
C ALA A 34 -4.10 3.73 7.56
N PHE A 35 -3.32 2.70 7.88
CA PHE A 35 -1.93 2.76 8.38
C PHE A 35 -1.70 3.76 9.54
N GLU A 36 -2.77 4.14 10.28
CA GLU A 36 -2.69 5.10 11.37
C GLU A 36 -1.98 4.54 12.60
N PRO A 37 -1.12 5.33 13.28
CA PRO A 37 -0.30 4.84 14.39
C PRO A 37 -1.09 4.50 15.67
N ASP A 38 -2.36 4.84 15.75
CA ASP A 38 -3.23 4.57 16.91
C ASP A 38 -3.99 3.24 16.77
N TYR A 39 -3.86 2.54 15.65
CA TYR A 39 -4.34 1.16 15.54
C TYR A 39 -3.41 0.26 16.34
N GLU A 40 -3.98 -0.67 17.14
CA GLU A 40 -3.24 -1.79 17.69
C GLU A 40 -2.87 -2.72 16.53
N TYR A 41 -1.70 -2.48 15.97
CA TYR A 41 -1.13 -3.40 15.00
C TYR A 41 -0.64 -4.64 15.74
N GLU A 42 -1.03 -5.84 15.32
CA GLU A 42 -0.31 -7.04 15.69
C GLU A 42 1.00 -7.08 14.90
N TRP A 43 2.04 -6.53 15.51
CA TRP A 43 3.39 -6.59 14.98
C TRP A 43 4.03 -7.89 15.42
N GLU A 44 4.51 -8.68 14.48
CA GLU A 44 5.56 -9.63 14.78
C GLU A 44 6.84 -8.82 14.95
N GLU A 45 7.19 -8.45 16.18
CA GLU A 45 8.33 -7.64 16.58
C GLU A 45 8.77 -6.54 15.61
N PHE A 46 8.75 -5.29 16.07
CA PHE A 46 9.34 -4.14 15.37
C PHE A 46 10.83 -4.38 15.19
N VAL A 47 11.26 -4.64 13.96
CA VAL A 47 12.64 -4.96 13.73
C VAL A 47 13.46 -3.70 13.54
N ASN A 48 12.98 -2.65 12.89
CA ASN A 48 13.73 -1.40 12.79
C ASN A 48 12.88 -0.15 12.56
N THR A 49 13.23 0.89 13.30
CA THR A 49 12.87 2.26 12.97
C THR A 49 14.12 2.92 12.40
N PHE A 50 14.11 3.26 11.13
CA PHE A 50 15.24 3.96 10.51
C PHE A 50 14.84 5.35 10.01
N PHE A 51 15.86 6.21 9.86
CA PHE A 51 15.66 7.59 9.44
C PHE A 51 16.25 7.79 8.05
N ASP A 52 15.43 8.11 7.06
CA ASP A 52 15.94 8.57 5.78
C ASP A 52 16.30 10.05 5.85
N GLY A 53 17.60 10.31 5.94
CA GLY A 53 18.13 11.67 5.92
C GLY A 53 17.84 12.52 7.15
N GLY A 54 17.40 11.94 8.26
CA GLY A 54 17.28 12.60 9.57
C GLY A 54 15.95 13.32 9.82
N LYS A 55 14.93 13.15 8.96
CA LYS A 55 13.61 13.75 9.13
C LYS A 55 12.46 12.76 9.10
N ASP A 56 12.59 11.65 8.38
CA ASP A 56 11.50 10.72 8.12
C ASP A 56 11.67 9.47 8.96
N THR A 57 10.72 9.22 9.85
CA THR A 57 10.65 7.96 10.59
C THR A 57 9.96 6.93 9.73
N VAL A 58 10.65 5.84 9.47
CA VAL A 58 10.14 4.68 8.74
C VAL A 58 10.14 3.49 9.67
N ALA A 59 9.04 2.77 9.74
CA ALA A 59 8.91 1.55 10.51
C ALA A 59 8.71 0.36 9.56
N CYS A 60 9.50 -0.69 9.73
CA CYS A 60 9.34 -1.93 8.99
C CYS A 60 9.38 -3.14 9.91
N SER A 61 8.73 -4.19 9.47
CA SER A 61 8.72 -5.53 10.07
C SER A 61 8.62 -6.53 8.93
N PRO A 62 9.11 -7.76 9.06
CA PRO A 62 8.92 -8.79 8.04
C PRO A 62 7.46 -8.94 7.61
N SER A 63 6.53 -8.76 8.55
CA SER A 63 5.10 -8.61 8.25
C SER A 63 4.44 -7.61 9.20
N ILE A 64 3.46 -6.88 8.67
CA ILE A 64 2.58 -5.97 9.42
C ILE A 64 1.18 -6.49 9.23
N ARG A 65 0.52 -6.87 10.31
CA ARG A 65 -0.87 -7.35 10.27
C ARG A 65 -1.83 -6.29 10.76
N ILE A 66 -2.88 -6.02 9.98
CA ILE A 66 -3.99 -5.15 10.35
C ILE A 66 -5.29 -5.91 10.08
N GLY A 67 -5.96 -6.37 11.14
CA GLY A 67 -7.11 -7.27 11.02
C GLY A 67 -6.73 -8.57 10.29
N PRO A 68 -7.44 -8.96 9.22
CA PRO A 68 -7.12 -10.14 8.44
C PRO A 68 -6.04 -9.91 7.35
N VAL A 69 -5.48 -8.69 7.22
CA VAL A 69 -4.60 -8.31 6.12
C VAL A 69 -3.16 -8.22 6.60
N TYR A 70 -2.27 -8.96 5.92
CA TYR A 70 -0.83 -8.95 6.13
C TYR A 70 -0.13 -8.16 5.02
N HIS A 71 0.79 -7.29 5.41
CA HIS A 71 1.65 -6.51 4.52
C HIS A 71 3.09 -6.95 4.74
N PHE A 72 3.77 -7.38 3.69
CA PHE A 72 5.09 -7.99 3.81
C PHE A 72 6.22 -7.05 3.41
N SER A 73 7.33 -7.16 4.15
CA SER A 73 8.60 -6.50 3.87
C SER A 73 9.70 -7.52 3.65
N LYS A 74 10.68 -7.16 2.86
CA LYS A 74 11.95 -7.88 2.76
C LYS A 74 13.00 -7.10 3.52
N LEU A 75 13.64 -7.77 4.46
CA LEU A 75 14.77 -7.25 5.23
C LEU A 75 16.04 -8.01 4.87
N ASP A 76 17.21 -7.39 5.05
CA ASP A 76 18.49 -8.09 4.94
C ASP A 76 18.91 -8.74 6.28
N GLU A 77 20.13 -9.29 6.33
CA GLU A 77 20.66 -9.95 7.54
C GLU A 77 20.92 -8.96 8.69
N ALA A 78 21.03 -7.66 8.40
CA ALA A 78 21.17 -6.60 9.38
C ALA A 78 19.82 -5.98 9.77
N GLU A 79 18.71 -6.56 9.25
CA GLU A 79 17.34 -6.10 9.45
C GLU A 79 17.04 -4.74 8.77
N ASP A 80 17.84 -4.36 7.77
CA ASP A 80 17.58 -3.18 6.95
C ASP A 80 16.54 -3.48 5.88
N PHE A 81 15.67 -2.49 5.61
CA PHE A 81 14.59 -2.60 4.63
C PHE A 81 15.14 -2.67 3.20
N LEU A 82 14.89 -3.78 2.51
CA LEU A 82 15.24 -4.01 1.12
C LEU A 82 14.10 -3.73 0.14
N GLY A 83 12.85 -3.98 0.54
CA GLY A 83 11.70 -3.80 -0.31
C GLY A 83 10.40 -4.31 0.32
N GLY A 84 9.29 -4.25 -0.41
CA GLY A 84 7.96 -4.54 0.10
C GLY A 84 7.32 -3.31 0.72
N ILE A 85 6.56 -3.48 1.80
CA ILE A 85 5.76 -2.42 2.42
C ILE A 85 6.35 -2.03 3.77
N CYS A 86 6.66 -0.74 3.93
CA CYS A 86 7.00 -0.15 5.22
C CYS A 86 6.07 1.03 5.53
N LEU A 87 6.02 1.47 6.80
CA LEU A 87 5.23 2.61 7.22
C LEU A 87 6.08 3.88 7.30
N ALA A 88 5.54 5.00 6.85
CA ALA A 88 6.21 6.28 6.82
C ALA A 88 5.29 7.43 7.26
N ARG A 89 5.90 8.56 7.65
CA ARG A 89 5.22 9.78 8.07
C ARG A 89 5.80 11.04 7.42
N GLY A 90 6.83 10.87 6.61
CA GLY A 90 7.52 11.97 5.98
C GLY A 90 6.69 12.61 4.87
N LYS A 91 6.81 13.93 4.71
CA LYS A 91 6.23 14.65 3.58
C LYS A 91 7.22 15.64 3.02
N ASP A 92 7.25 15.76 1.71
CA ASP A 92 8.13 16.68 1.02
C ASP A 92 7.61 17.00 -0.37
N ALA A 93 7.07 18.18 -0.55
CA ALA A 93 6.56 18.69 -1.83
C ALA A 93 7.63 19.40 -2.68
N ASP A 94 8.89 19.44 -2.20
CA ASP A 94 9.98 20.12 -2.90
C ASP A 94 10.84 19.13 -3.71
N ALA A 95 10.75 19.21 -5.03
CA ALA A 95 11.57 18.45 -5.97
C ALA A 95 12.66 19.32 -6.62
N SER A 96 13.16 20.37 -5.96
CA SER A 96 14.18 21.25 -6.53
C SER A 96 15.52 20.52 -6.77
N ALA A 97 16.26 20.96 -7.78
CA ALA A 97 17.54 20.38 -8.15
C ALA A 97 18.58 20.49 -7.01
N GLY A 98 19.42 19.44 -6.91
CA GLY A 98 20.51 19.39 -5.92
C GLY A 98 20.08 19.05 -4.49
N ARG A 99 18.80 18.84 -4.25
CA ARG A 99 18.28 18.34 -2.99
C ARG A 99 18.53 16.84 -2.85
N LYS A 100 18.84 16.38 -1.64
CA LYS A 100 18.90 14.93 -1.36
C LYS A 100 17.48 14.34 -1.50
N PRO A 101 17.26 13.35 -2.39
CA PRO A 101 15.95 12.75 -2.57
C PRO A 101 15.54 11.94 -1.33
N SER A 102 14.26 12.03 -0.95
CA SER A 102 13.66 11.17 0.07
C SER A 102 12.84 10.06 -0.59
N ARG A 103 13.20 8.81 -0.28
CA ARG A 103 12.52 7.60 -0.80
C ARG A 103 11.24 7.28 -0.02
N PHE A 104 11.09 7.85 1.18
CA PHE A 104 10.00 7.54 2.10
C PHE A 104 9.10 8.74 2.40
N ALA A 105 9.42 9.94 1.92
CA ALA A 105 8.53 11.09 2.03
C ALA A 105 7.53 11.11 0.87
N VAL A 106 6.24 11.21 1.19
CA VAL A 106 5.23 11.46 0.16
C VAL A 106 5.45 12.82 -0.49
N PHE A 107 5.28 12.89 -1.81
CA PHE A 107 5.39 14.15 -2.55
C PHE A 107 4.11 14.99 -2.42
N ASP A 108 3.83 15.43 -1.19
CA ASP A 108 2.67 16.29 -0.88
C ASP A 108 3.02 17.21 0.30
N ALA A 109 2.22 18.24 0.48
CA ALA A 109 2.19 19.06 1.68
C ALA A 109 1.48 18.38 2.86
N LYS A 110 0.70 17.33 2.61
CA LYS A 110 0.02 16.48 3.59
C LYS A 110 0.78 15.17 3.77
N VAL A 111 0.60 14.52 4.93
CA VAL A 111 1.24 13.23 5.19
C VAL A 111 0.51 12.11 4.45
N GLY A 112 -0.75 11.86 4.73
CA GLY A 112 -1.55 10.82 4.10
C GLY A 112 -2.82 11.36 3.47
N ASP A 113 -3.66 10.47 2.93
CA ASP A 113 -4.96 10.87 2.40
C ASP A 113 -5.85 11.42 3.52
N GLN A 114 -6.72 12.35 3.19
CA GLN A 114 -7.67 12.99 4.11
C GLN A 114 -7.09 13.49 5.45
N GLY A 115 -5.75 13.60 5.57
CA GLY A 115 -5.08 14.09 6.78
C GLY A 115 -4.60 12.98 7.70
N SER A 116 -4.45 11.76 7.21
CA SER A 116 -3.74 10.66 7.86
C SER A 116 -2.36 11.11 8.35
N ARG A 117 -1.90 10.52 9.47
CA ARG A 117 -0.61 10.86 10.09
C ARG A 117 0.51 9.92 9.66
N ALA A 118 0.15 8.82 9.00
CA ALA A 118 1.07 7.84 8.44
C ALA A 118 0.45 7.23 7.17
N TYR A 119 1.26 6.55 6.40
CA TYR A 119 0.90 5.84 5.17
C TYR A 119 1.91 4.73 4.94
N ALA A 120 1.61 3.83 4.01
CA ALA A 120 2.55 2.82 3.55
C ALA A 120 3.41 3.34 2.39
N VAL A 121 4.67 2.91 2.35
CA VAL A 121 5.54 3.06 1.18
C VAL A 121 5.82 1.67 0.65
N PHE A 122 5.55 1.46 -0.61
CA PHE A 122 5.95 0.28 -1.36
C PHE A 122 7.23 0.56 -2.14
N HIS A 123 8.22 -0.32 -1.96
CA HIS A 123 9.44 -0.36 -2.75
C HIS A 123 9.49 -1.68 -3.52
N ASP A 124 9.44 -1.59 -4.83
CA ASP A 124 9.65 -2.75 -5.69
C ASP A 124 11.16 -2.98 -5.86
N THR A 125 11.59 -4.19 -5.56
CA THR A 125 12.96 -4.65 -5.76
C THR A 125 12.96 -5.80 -6.76
N THR A 126 14.11 -6.40 -7.04
CA THR A 126 14.16 -7.53 -7.98
C THR A 126 13.30 -8.69 -7.45
N ALA A 127 12.52 -9.31 -8.34
CA ALA A 127 11.53 -10.34 -8.00
C ALA A 127 12.08 -11.49 -7.13
N ALA A 128 13.39 -11.82 -7.25
CA ALA A 128 14.05 -12.84 -6.43
C ALA A 128 14.22 -12.44 -4.95
N GLN A 129 14.03 -11.17 -4.61
CA GLN A 129 14.19 -10.64 -3.25
C GLN A 129 12.87 -10.37 -2.56
N MET A 130 11.76 -10.30 -3.30
CA MET A 130 10.43 -10.01 -2.73
C MET A 130 9.80 -11.26 -2.12
N PRO A 131 8.95 -11.11 -1.07
CA PRO A 131 8.05 -12.15 -0.62
C PRO A 131 7.14 -12.65 -1.76
N GLU A 132 6.60 -13.87 -1.62
CA GLU A 132 5.69 -14.47 -2.62
C GLU A 132 4.48 -13.56 -2.90
N HIS A 133 3.98 -12.86 -1.86
CA HIS A 133 2.92 -11.86 -1.97
C HIS A 133 3.36 -10.56 -1.31
N THR A 134 2.93 -9.42 -1.84
CA THR A 134 3.13 -8.12 -1.20
C THR A 134 2.11 -7.89 -0.08
N ILE A 135 0.86 -8.33 -0.30
CA ILE A 135 -0.25 -8.26 0.66
C ILE A 135 -0.98 -9.60 0.62
N GLN A 136 -1.24 -10.19 1.79
CA GLN A 136 -2.01 -11.43 1.92
C GLN A 136 -3.22 -11.19 2.82
N ILE A 137 -4.34 -11.80 2.47
CA ILE A 137 -5.59 -11.74 3.23
C ILE A 137 -5.87 -13.11 3.84
N LEU A 138 -6.05 -13.15 5.15
CA LEU A 138 -6.42 -14.38 5.85
C LEU A 138 -7.90 -14.68 5.61
N ILE A 139 -8.18 -15.70 4.83
CA ILE A 139 -9.54 -16.23 4.62
C ILE A 139 -9.73 -17.42 5.57
N PRO A 140 -10.68 -17.35 6.53
CA PRO A 140 -10.77 -18.32 7.61
C PRO A 140 -11.28 -19.70 7.17
N ASN A 141 -12.02 -19.79 6.09
CA ASN A 141 -12.57 -21.03 5.56
C ASN A 141 -12.96 -20.88 4.07
N GLU A 142 -13.28 -21.99 3.41
CA GLU A 142 -13.58 -22.05 1.96
C GLU A 142 -14.85 -21.28 1.56
N THR A 143 -15.75 -21.02 2.49
CA THR A 143 -17.00 -20.30 2.23
C THR A 143 -16.85 -18.80 2.39
N SER A 144 -15.84 -18.35 3.12
CA SER A 144 -15.51 -16.93 3.32
C SER A 144 -14.80 -16.34 2.09
N SER A 145 -14.81 -15.04 1.94
CA SER A 145 -14.17 -14.37 0.80
C SER A 145 -13.80 -12.93 1.10
N CYS A 146 -12.83 -12.40 0.35
CA CYS A 146 -12.47 -11.00 0.35
C CYS A 146 -12.41 -10.45 -1.07
N ALA A 147 -12.70 -9.17 -1.23
CA ALA A 147 -12.49 -8.42 -2.46
C ALA A 147 -11.88 -7.06 -2.11
N ALA A 148 -10.89 -6.61 -2.87
CA ALA A 148 -10.39 -5.24 -2.76
C ALA A 148 -11.40 -4.28 -3.41
N GLU A 149 -11.66 -3.16 -2.74
CA GLU A 149 -12.58 -2.13 -3.23
C GLU A 149 -11.81 -0.97 -3.84
N PHE A 150 -10.82 -0.45 -3.12
CA PHE A 150 -9.99 0.67 -3.58
C PHE A 150 -8.69 0.75 -2.79
N ALA A 151 -7.78 1.58 -3.30
CA ALA A 151 -6.60 2.07 -2.59
C ALA A 151 -6.33 3.51 -2.99
N TYR A 152 -5.74 4.31 -2.11
CA TYR A 152 -5.18 5.59 -2.48
C TYR A 152 -3.69 5.44 -2.77
N VAL A 153 -3.23 6.09 -3.83
CA VAL A 153 -1.83 6.02 -4.28
C VAL A 153 -1.25 7.41 -4.47
N HIS A 154 0.05 7.55 -4.26
CA HIS A 154 0.79 8.80 -4.51
C HIS A 154 2.24 8.51 -4.86
N ASN A 155 2.96 9.54 -5.34
CA ASN A 155 4.39 9.48 -5.55
C ASN A 155 5.16 9.72 -4.25
N VAL A 156 6.34 9.09 -4.13
CA VAL A 156 7.38 9.56 -3.19
C VAL A 156 8.15 10.72 -3.81
N GLN A 157 8.74 11.56 -2.95
CA GLN A 157 9.51 12.73 -3.37
C GLN A 157 10.69 12.35 -4.29
N ALA A 158 11.40 11.25 -3.99
CA ALA A 158 12.52 10.79 -4.81
C ALA A 158 12.11 10.45 -6.26
N ALA A 159 10.93 9.86 -6.46
CA ALA A 159 10.43 9.52 -7.80
C ALA A 159 10.13 10.80 -8.62
N VAL A 160 9.46 11.77 -8.01
CA VAL A 160 9.17 13.05 -8.69
C VAL A 160 10.45 13.82 -8.99
N GLN A 161 11.39 13.88 -8.05
CA GLN A 161 12.68 14.55 -8.26
C GLN A 161 13.47 13.89 -9.39
N ALA A 162 13.51 12.57 -9.43
CA ALA A 162 14.16 11.82 -10.51
C ALA A 162 13.49 12.06 -11.88
N ALA A 163 12.17 12.14 -11.94
CA ALA A 163 11.45 12.46 -13.16
C ALA A 163 11.71 13.89 -13.65
N VAL A 164 11.79 14.85 -12.73
CA VAL A 164 11.96 16.27 -13.07
C VAL A 164 13.42 16.61 -13.44
N HIS A 165 14.40 15.97 -12.81
CA HIS A 165 15.83 16.33 -12.95
C HIS A 165 16.72 15.22 -13.51
N GLY A 166 16.18 13.99 -13.64
CA GLY A 166 16.96 12.79 -13.96
C GLY A 166 17.55 12.16 -12.70
N THR A 167 18.06 10.94 -12.84
CA THR A 167 18.68 10.17 -11.75
C THR A 167 20.12 10.56 -11.45
N GLY A 168 20.71 11.38 -12.30
CA GLY A 168 22.10 11.82 -12.18
C GLY A 168 23.14 10.83 -12.73
N LEU A 169 22.73 9.64 -13.20
CA LEU A 169 23.65 8.63 -13.69
C LEU A 169 23.96 8.77 -15.20
N ALA A 170 23.00 8.93 -16.05
CA ALA A 170 23.20 9.12 -17.48
C ALA A 170 21.99 9.74 -18.19
N GLU A 171 20.84 9.70 -17.55
CA GLU A 171 19.58 10.08 -18.14
C GLU A 171 19.05 11.38 -17.52
N GLY A 172 18.70 12.32 -18.38
CA GLY A 172 18.11 13.59 -17.97
C GLY A 172 16.66 13.43 -17.49
N PRO A 173 15.90 14.54 -17.38
CA PRO A 173 14.49 14.52 -17.02
C PRO A 173 13.65 13.60 -17.90
N PHE A 174 12.53 13.12 -17.37
CA PHE A 174 11.53 12.39 -18.14
C PHE A 174 11.02 13.20 -19.33
N GLN A 175 10.80 12.52 -20.44
CA GLN A 175 10.26 13.05 -21.67
C GLN A 175 8.94 12.35 -22.01
N ALA A 176 8.27 12.81 -23.07
CA ALA A 176 7.08 12.13 -23.58
C ALA A 176 7.38 10.66 -23.89
N GLY A 177 6.58 9.76 -23.31
CA GLY A 177 6.76 8.30 -23.42
C GLY A 177 7.51 7.66 -22.26
N ASP A 178 8.19 8.45 -21.40
CA ASP A 178 8.71 7.93 -20.13
C ASP A 178 7.58 7.72 -19.13
N TYR A 179 7.73 6.76 -18.21
CA TYR A 179 6.70 6.46 -17.21
C TYR A 179 7.25 5.83 -15.93
N LEU A 180 6.47 5.98 -14.87
CA LEU A 180 6.46 5.12 -13.69
C LEU A 180 5.03 4.63 -13.49
N LYS A 181 4.83 3.32 -13.43
CA LYS A 181 3.52 2.70 -13.28
C LYS A 181 3.50 1.72 -12.11
N LEU A 182 2.38 1.73 -11.39
CA LEU A 182 2.05 0.71 -10.40
C LEU A 182 1.08 -0.28 -11.02
N THR A 183 1.40 -1.57 -10.96
CA THR A 183 0.53 -2.68 -11.31
C THR A 183 0.09 -3.38 -10.03
N ILE A 184 -1.22 -3.51 -9.82
CA ILE A 184 -1.85 -4.21 -8.71
C ILE A 184 -2.52 -5.44 -9.28
N THR A 185 -2.07 -6.64 -8.90
CA THR A 185 -2.62 -7.91 -9.37
C THR A 185 -3.29 -8.63 -8.21
N GLY A 186 -4.57 -8.94 -8.36
CA GLY A 186 -5.31 -9.78 -7.43
C GLY A 186 -5.08 -11.25 -7.73
N THR A 187 -4.92 -12.07 -6.70
CA THR A 187 -4.85 -13.53 -6.82
C THR A 187 -5.84 -14.20 -5.87
N LEU A 188 -6.30 -15.39 -6.26
CA LEU A 188 -7.07 -16.33 -5.45
C LEU A 188 -6.55 -17.73 -5.71
N ASP A 189 -6.15 -18.44 -4.68
CA ASP A 189 -5.52 -19.77 -4.81
C ASP A 189 -4.34 -19.75 -5.81
N LYS A 190 -3.49 -18.75 -5.74
CA LYS A 190 -2.33 -18.52 -6.64
C LYS A 190 -2.71 -18.29 -8.12
N LYS A 191 -3.96 -18.04 -8.43
CA LYS A 191 -4.41 -17.72 -9.78
C LYS A 191 -4.79 -16.26 -9.88
N VAL A 192 -4.28 -15.58 -10.92
CA VAL A 192 -4.62 -14.18 -11.18
C VAL A 192 -6.14 -14.06 -11.42
N THR A 193 -6.77 -13.18 -10.67
CA THR A 193 -8.20 -12.85 -10.80
C THR A 193 -8.42 -11.58 -11.60
N GLY A 194 -7.50 -10.63 -11.51
CA GLY A 194 -7.53 -9.38 -12.25
C GLY A 194 -6.26 -8.58 -12.06
N THR A 195 -6.09 -7.54 -12.86
CA THR A 195 -4.95 -6.64 -12.79
C THR A 195 -5.39 -5.21 -13.03
N LYS A 196 -4.86 -4.28 -12.24
CA LYS A 196 -5.06 -2.84 -12.36
C LYS A 196 -3.74 -2.13 -12.55
N GLU A 197 -3.63 -1.28 -13.55
CA GLU A 197 -2.46 -0.44 -13.81
C GLU A 197 -2.79 1.02 -13.49
N VAL A 198 -1.85 1.72 -12.84
CA VAL A 198 -1.96 3.13 -12.48
C VAL A 198 -0.69 3.85 -12.90
N ALA A 199 -0.81 4.88 -13.73
CA ALA A 199 0.29 5.77 -14.05
C ALA A 199 0.53 6.73 -12.88
N LEU A 200 1.65 6.55 -12.18
CA LEU A 200 2.11 7.47 -11.14
C LEU A 200 2.80 8.69 -11.76
N ILE A 201 3.58 8.43 -12.82
CA ILE A 201 4.25 9.44 -13.65
C ILE A 201 4.06 9.04 -15.11
N ASP A 202 3.67 10.01 -15.96
CA ASP A 202 3.52 9.84 -17.41
C ASP A 202 4.13 11.05 -18.12
N GLY A 203 5.27 10.82 -18.76
CA GLY A 203 6.07 11.88 -19.37
C GLY A 203 6.48 12.92 -18.33
N THR A 204 6.06 14.16 -18.53
CA THR A 204 6.31 15.29 -17.62
C THR A 204 5.21 15.50 -16.58
N SER A 205 4.16 14.67 -16.61
CA SER A 205 3.05 14.73 -15.67
C SER A 205 3.21 13.69 -14.57
N TYR A 206 2.83 14.02 -13.35
CA TYR A 206 2.85 13.12 -12.19
C TYR A 206 1.66 13.40 -11.27
N LEU A 207 1.29 12.42 -10.44
CA LEU A 207 0.25 12.61 -9.43
C LEU A 207 0.70 13.70 -8.45
N LYS A 208 -0.15 14.70 -8.25
CA LYS A 208 0.09 15.86 -7.37
C LYS A 208 -0.67 15.77 -6.05
N GLU A 209 -1.57 14.80 -5.94
CA GLU A 209 -2.42 14.55 -4.79
C GLU A 209 -2.72 13.06 -4.69
N TRP A 210 -3.16 12.62 -3.52
CA TRP A 210 -3.61 11.25 -3.31
C TRP A 210 -4.73 10.90 -4.29
N THR A 211 -4.55 9.83 -5.03
CA THR A 211 -5.44 9.42 -6.11
C THR A 211 -6.08 8.08 -5.78
N LYS A 212 -7.41 8.07 -5.71
CA LYS A 212 -8.19 6.85 -5.50
C LYS A 212 -8.14 5.95 -6.74
N VAL A 213 -7.83 4.69 -6.53
CA VAL A 213 -7.80 3.62 -7.53
C VAL A 213 -8.89 2.62 -7.18
N GLU A 214 -9.87 2.46 -8.05
CA GLU A 214 -10.91 1.44 -7.88
C GLU A 214 -10.35 0.05 -8.22
N LEU A 215 -10.56 -0.91 -7.31
CA LEU A 215 -10.03 -2.28 -7.38
C LEU A 215 -11.11 -3.36 -7.48
N THR A 216 -12.37 -3.00 -7.54
CA THR A 216 -13.51 -3.95 -7.58
C THR A 216 -13.44 -4.92 -8.77
N ASP A 217 -12.78 -4.52 -9.87
CA ASP A 217 -12.58 -5.36 -11.05
C ASP A 217 -11.59 -6.53 -10.81
N LEU A 218 -10.86 -6.53 -9.68
CA LEU A 218 -10.01 -7.65 -9.31
C LEU A 218 -10.79 -8.88 -8.85
N GLY A 219 -12.07 -8.70 -8.49
CA GLY A 219 -12.94 -9.78 -8.01
C GLY A 219 -12.55 -10.29 -6.62
N LYS A 220 -12.82 -11.57 -6.33
CA LYS A 220 -12.44 -12.21 -5.08
C LYS A 220 -10.96 -12.51 -5.08
N ILE A 221 -10.31 -12.22 -3.94
CA ILE A 221 -8.87 -12.35 -3.76
C ILE A 221 -8.50 -12.94 -2.39
N ASP A 222 -7.34 -13.55 -2.30
CA ASP A 222 -6.65 -13.93 -1.07
C ASP A 222 -5.28 -13.23 -0.94
N ALA A 223 -4.78 -12.63 -2.04
CA ALA A 223 -3.59 -11.79 -2.01
C ALA A 223 -3.61 -10.70 -3.09
N LEU A 224 -2.76 -9.68 -2.87
CA LEU A 224 -2.40 -8.67 -3.85
C LEU A 224 -0.88 -8.69 -4.07
N GLU A 225 -0.49 -8.68 -5.34
CA GLU A 225 0.88 -8.50 -5.78
C GLU A 225 1.02 -7.09 -6.35
N LEU A 226 2.03 -6.37 -5.88
CA LEU A 226 2.33 -5.01 -6.32
C LEU A 226 3.63 -5.01 -7.12
N HIS A 227 3.62 -4.37 -8.28
CA HIS A 227 4.81 -4.18 -9.09
C HIS A 227 4.90 -2.76 -9.60
N LEU A 228 6.12 -2.20 -9.55
CA LEU A 228 6.45 -0.91 -10.15
C LEU A 228 7.30 -1.13 -11.40
N THR A 229 6.92 -0.51 -12.48
CA THR A 229 7.67 -0.52 -13.73
C THR A 229 7.98 0.89 -14.17
N SER A 230 9.20 1.10 -14.68
CA SER A 230 9.61 2.36 -15.29
C SER A 230 10.15 2.11 -16.69
N SER A 231 10.02 3.09 -17.57
CA SER A 231 10.69 3.13 -18.86
C SER A 231 12.23 3.15 -18.75
N ARG A 232 12.75 3.46 -17.56
CA ARG A 232 14.19 3.60 -17.28
C ARG A 232 14.64 2.64 -16.20
N ALA A 233 15.74 1.95 -16.44
CA ALA A 233 16.22 0.87 -15.56
C ALA A 233 16.75 1.35 -14.20
N ASP A 234 17.25 2.56 -14.11
CA ASP A 234 17.84 3.16 -12.91
C ASP A 234 16.87 4.05 -12.11
N PHE A 235 15.59 4.03 -12.48
CA PHE A 235 14.58 4.85 -11.84
C PHE A 235 14.19 4.30 -10.45
N PRO A 236 13.98 5.17 -9.44
CA PRO A 236 13.57 4.73 -8.10
C PRO A 236 12.15 4.16 -8.12
N LEU A 237 12.02 2.84 -7.88
CA LEU A 237 10.75 2.13 -7.88
C LEU A 237 10.09 2.19 -6.50
N TYR A 238 9.54 3.35 -6.17
CA TYR A 238 8.83 3.62 -4.91
C TYR A 238 7.49 4.30 -5.18
N CYS A 239 6.47 3.96 -4.39
CA CYS A 239 5.21 4.70 -4.33
C CYS A 239 4.65 4.70 -2.92
N CYS A 240 3.68 5.57 -2.66
CA CYS A 240 2.91 5.61 -1.42
C CYS A 240 1.54 4.98 -1.62
N LEU A 241 1.05 4.32 -0.56
CA LEU A 241 -0.28 3.71 -0.47
C LEU A 241 -0.94 4.17 0.83
N ASP A 242 -2.23 4.46 0.78
CA ASP A 242 -3.02 4.77 1.96
C ASP A 242 -4.47 4.33 1.76
N ASP A 243 -5.25 4.30 2.85
CA ASP A 243 -6.68 4.03 2.83
C ASP A 243 -7.09 2.90 1.87
N MET A 244 -6.61 1.67 2.14
CA MET A 244 -6.97 0.50 1.36
C MET A 244 -8.29 -0.10 1.85
N GLY A 245 -9.31 -0.10 0.99
CA GLY A 245 -10.64 -0.63 1.28
C GLY A 245 -10.80 -2.07 0.82
N TYR A 246 -11.41 -2.90 1.66
CA TYR A 246 -11.75 -4.28 1.37
C TYR A 246 -13.19 -4.60 1.78
N TYR A 247 -13.88 -5.39 0.99
CA TYR A 247 -15.11 -6.06 1.36
C TYR A 247 -14.79 -7.48 1.81
N TYR A 248 -15.03 -7.79 3.07
CA TYR A 248 -14.70 -9.06 3.69
C TYR A 248 -15.98 -9.76 4.13
N GLN A 249 -16.16 -10.99 3.67
CA GLN A 249 -17.32 -11.82 3.97
C GLN A 249 -16.88 -13.08 4.70
N GLU A 250 -17.37 -13.28 5.91
CA GLU A 250 -17.18 -14.50 6.69
C GLU A 250 -18.48 -15.30 6.73
N ILE A 251 -18.40 -16.58 6.42
CA ILE A 251 -19.52 -17.50 6.45
C ILE A 251 -19.17 -18.69 7.34
N TYR A 252 -19.95 -18.90 8.36
CA TYR A 252 -19.83 -20.03 9.30
C TYR A 252 -21.03 -20.97 9.09
N GLU A 253 -20.74 -22.25 8.85
CA GLU A 253 -21.72 -23.34 8.73
C GLU A 253 -21.99 -24.03 10.05
#